data_e9f324774bcc06a946a468a4e151c9d8
#
_entry.id   e9f324774bcc06a946a468a4e151c9d8
#
_cell.length_a   1.000
_cell.length_b   1.000
_cell.length_c   1.000
_cell.angle_alpha   90.00
_cell.angle_beta   90.00
_cell.angle_gamma   90.00
#
_symmetry.space_group_name_H-M   'P 1'
#
loop_
_entity.id
_entity.type
_entity.pdbx_description
1 polymer ?
#
loop_
_entity_poly.entity_id
_entity_poly.type
_entity_poly.pdbx_seq_one_letter_code
_entity_poly.pdbx_strand_id
1 'polypeptide(L)'
;MENINWNYPTTIWFGVDRIKEIQKACEELNIQKPLIVTDNGILKTNIINKLNDCLDKQAIVYSDVKSNPTGKNVEDGVKAFNENKHDGVIAVGGGSGMDTGKAIAFMAKQERPIWDFEDIGDWWTRANADSIFPIIALPTTA
;
A
#
# COMPACT_ATOMS: atom_id res chain seq x y z
N MET A 1 -23.87 13.00 27.72
CA MET A 1 -23.06 12.45 26.59
C MET A 1 -21.63 12.71 26.98
N GLU A 2 -20.84 11.65 27.14
CA GLU A 2 -19.42 11.80 27.49
C GLU A 2 -18.64 12.38 26.30
N ASN A 3 -17.73 13.31 26.57
CA ASN A 3 -16.86 13.85 25.54
C ASN A 3 -15.80 12.81 25.18
N ILE A 4 -15.82 12.33 23.93
CA ILE A 4 -14.87 11.34 23.42
C ILE A 4 -13.95 12.04 22.43
N ASN A 5 -12.63 11.94 22.64
CA ASN A 5 -11.65 12.38 21.67
C ASN A 5 -11.26 11.21 20.76
N TRP A 6 -11.46 11.39 19.47
CA TRP A 6 -11.06 10.43 18.46
C TRP A 6 -9.86 10.99 17.70
N ASN A 7 -8.68 10.37 17.88
CA ASN A 7 -7.48 10.71 17.14
C ASN A 7 -7.23 9.65 16.08
N TYR A 8 -7.37 10.01 14.80
CA TYR A 8 -7.11 9.13 13.69
C TYR A 8 -6.02 9.76 12.80
N PRO A 9 -4.80 9.20 12.78
CA PRO A 9 -3.66 9.83 12.11
C PRO A 9 -3.71 9.71 10.58
N THR A 10 -4.56 8.81 10.03
CA THR A 10 -4.65 8.57 8.60
C THR A 10 -5.52 9.64 7.93
N THR A 11 -4.98 10.32 6.91
CA THR A 11 -5.78 11.20 6.05
C THR A 11 -6.72 10.38 5.18
N ILE A 12 -8.01 10.67 5.23
CA ILE A 12 -9.04 9.97 4.45
C ILE A 12 -9.68 10.94 3.47
N TRP A 13 -9.64 10.59 2.19
CA TRP A 13 -10.36 11.27 1.13
C TRP A 13 -11.60 10.47 0.77
N PHE A 14 -12.76 10.96 1.14
CA PHE A 14 -14.03 10.27 0.90
C PHE A 14 -14.92 11.08 -0.04
N GLY A 15 -15.53 10.40 -1.03
CA GLY A 15 -16.47 11.00 -1.97
C GLY A 15 -16.60 10.22 -3.27
N VAL A 16 -17.62 10.54 -4.04
CA VAL A 16 -17.84 9.93 -5.35
C VAL A 16 -16.70 10.32 -6.30
N ASP A 17 -16.19 9.34 -7.04
CA ASP A 17 -15.14 9.52 -8.06
C ASP A 17 -13.80 10.09 -7.55
N ARG A 18 -13.55 10.06 -6.22
CA ARG A 18 -12.28 10.55 -5.64
C ARG A 18 -11.04 9.83 -6.18
N ILE A 19 -11.20 8.66 -6.81
CA ILE A 19 -10.10 7.97 -7.52
C ILE A 19 -9.44 8.86 -8.59
N LYS A 20 -10.18 9.80 -9.17
CA LYS A 20 -9.66 10.76 -10.16
C LYS A 20 -8.60 11.71 -9.59
N GLU A 21 -8.52 11.81 -8.27
CA GLU A 21 -7.54 12.65 -7.57
C GLU A 21 -6.28 11.87 -7.15
N ILE A 22 -6.10 10.65 -7.63
CA ILE A 22 -4.96 9.80 -7.23
C ILE A 22 -3.61 10.44 -7.53
N GLN A 23 -3.47 11.12 -8.67
CA GLN A 23 -2.24 11.83 -9.01
C GLN A 23 -1.92 12.91 -7.96
N LYS A 24 -2.91 13.69 -7.54
CA LYS A 24 -2.75 14.68 -6.48
C LYS A 24 -2.36 14.04 -5.14
N ALA A 25 -2.93 12.89 -4.80
CA ALA A 25 -2.55 12.16 -3.58
C ALA A 25 -1.09 11.68 -3.64
N CYS A 26 -0.62 11.22 -4.80
CA CYS A 26 0.79 10.89 -5.02
C CYS A 26 1.70 12.12 -4.83
N GLU A 27 1.31 13.27 -5.37
CA GLU A 27 2.06 14.53 -5.23
C GLU A 27 2.16 14.97 -3.77
N GLU A 28 1.07 14.92 -3.00
CA GLU A 28 1.06 15.27 -1.57
C GLU A 28 1.98 14.36 -0.74
N LEU A 29 2.16 13.12 -1.14
CA LEU A 29 3.05 12.15 -0.50
C LEU A 29 4.45 12.07 -1.14
N ASN A 30 4.75 12.91 -2.13
CA ASN A 30 5.99 12.90 -2.92
C ASN A 30 6.26 11.54 -3.61
N ILE A 31 5.22 10.84 -4.04
CA ILE A 31 5.32 9.60 -4.81
C ILE A 31 5.39 9.94 -6.29
N GLN A 32 6.50 9.60 -6.94
CA GLN A 32 6.72 9.83 -8.38
C GLN A 32 6.63 8.54 -9.21
N LYS A 33 6.89 7.41 -8.57
CA LYS A 33 6.92 6.11 -9.21
C LYS A 33 6.25 5.03 -8.33
N PRO A 34 4.93 5.07 -8.19
CA PRO A 34 4.21 4.13 -7.34
C PRO A 34 4.29 2.70 -7.88
N LEU A 35 4.28 1.71 -6.97
CA LEU A 35 3.92 0.33 -7.27
C LEU A 35 2.45 0.13 -6.92
N ILE A 36 1.63 -0.27 -7.88
CA ILE A 36 0.26 -0.71 -7.59
C ILE A 36 0.32 -2.15 -7.08
N VAL A 37 -0.23 -2.38 -5.89
CA VAL A 37 -0.34 -3.72 -5.28
C VAL A 37 -1.81 -4.10 -5.22
N THR A 38 -2.15 -5.25 -5.80
CA THR A 38 -3.53 -5.73 -5.89
C THR A 38 -3.58 -7.26 -5.96
N ASP A 39 -4.76 -7.82 -6.02
CA ASP A 39 -4.98 -9.25 -6.26
C ASP A 39 -5.49 -9.53 -7.68
N ASN A 40 -5.44 -10.81 -8.07
CA ASN A 40 -5.89 -11.25 -9.39
C ASN A 40 -7.41 -11.06 -9.63
N GLY A 41 -8.21 -10.92 -8.58
CA GLY A 41 -9.63 -10.62 -8.69
C GLY A 41 -9.85 -9.20 -9.19
N ILE A 42 -9.15 -8.25 -8.60
CA ILE A 42 -9.20 -6.83 -8.99
C ILE A 42 -8.63 -6.62 -10.40
N LEU A 43 -7.56 -7.34 -10.78
CA LEU A 43 -7.01 -7.27 -12.14
C LEU A 43 -8.02 -7.62 -13.24
N LYS A 44 -8.98 -8.50 -12.95
CA LYS A 44 -10.04 -8.87 -13.90
C LYS A 44 -11.13 -7.79 -14.04
N THR A 45 -11.07 -6.77 -13.19
CA THR A 45 -11.99 -5.62 -13.27
C THR A 45 -11.33 -4.48 -14.04
N ASN A 46 -12.09 -3.43 -14.32
CA ASN A 46 -11.55 -2.22 -14.97
C ASN A 46 -10.95 -1.21 -13.98
N ILE A 47 -10.82 -1.57 -12.69
CA ILE A 47 -10.38 -0.62 -11.65
C ILE A 47 -8.93 -0.17 -11.88
N ILE A 48 -8.05 -1.12 -12.20
CA ILE A 48 -6.62 -0.80 -12.42
C ILE A 48 -6.42 0.08 -13.65
N ASN A 49 -7.17 -0.17 -14.74
CA ASN A 49 -7.11 0.70 -15.91
C ASN A 49 -7.58 2.12 -15.58
N LYS A 50 -8.73 2.24 -14.91
CA LYS A 50 -9.23 3.56 -14.45
C LYS A 50 -8.24 4.29 -13.56
N LEU A 51 -7.55 3.56 -12.67
CA LEU A 51 -6.53 4.12 -11.80
C LEU A 51 -5.34 4.64 -12.62
N ASN A 52 -4.84 3.82 -13.53
CA ASN A 52 -3.73 4.20 -14.41
C ASN A 52 -4.06 5.37 -15.34
N ASP A 53 -5.32 5.47 -15.81
CA ASP A 53 -5.78 6.60 -16.62
C ASP A 53 -5.79 7.93 -15.84
N CYS A 54 -5.78 7.86 -14.51
CA CYS A 54 -5.75 9.03 -13.62
C CYS A 54 -4.34 9.38 -13.12
N LEU A 55 -3.33 8.61 -13.50
CA LEU A 55 -1.92 8.87 -13.20
C LEU A 55 -1.23 9.49 -14.42
N ASP A 56 -0.31 10.42 -14.21
CA ASP A 56 0.49 11.04 -15.29
C ASP A 56 1.33 10.02 -16.07
N LYS A 57 1.74 8.95 -15.39
CA LYS A 57 2.46 7.83 -15.98
C LYS A 57 1.86 6.52 -15.49
N GLN A 58 1.76 5.55 -16.39
CA GLN A 58 1.29 4.22 -16.01
C GLN A 58 2.21 3.60 -14.95
N ALA A 59 1.60 3.12 -13.87
CA ALA A 59 2.29 2.44 -12.80
C ALA A 59 2.40 0.93 -13.07
N ILE A 60 3.49 0.33 -12.61
CA ILE A 60 3.68 -1.11 -12.61
C ILE A 60 2.75 -1.74 -11.58
N VAL A 61 2.22 -2.92 -11.90
CA VAL A 61 1.29 -3.66 -11.04
C VAL A 61 1.95 -4.93 -10.52
N TYR A 62 1.93 -5.11 -9.21
CA TYR A 62 2.23 -6.38 -8.54
C TYR A 62 0.92 -7.02 -8.09
N SER A 63 0.62 -8.21 -8.59
CA SER A 63 -0.67 -8.88 -8.36
C SER A 63 -0.58 -10.30 -7.83
N ASP A 64 0.62 -10.77 -7.50
CA ASP A 64 0.78 -12.09 -6.87
C ASP A 64 0.43 -12.04 -5.38
N VAL A 65 -0.79 -11.61 -5.09
CA VAL A 65 -1.36 -11.52 -3.75
C VAL A 65 -2.40 -12.62 -3.58
N LYS A 66 -2.18 -13.51 -2.62
CA LYS A 66 -3.14 -14.57 -2.26
C LYS A 66 -4.21 -14.04 -1.31
N SER A 67 -5.36 -14.72 -1.24
CA SER A 67 -6.45 -14.38 -0.30
C SER A 67 -6.02 -14.42 1.17
N ASN A 68 -5.01 -15.23 1.49
CA ASN A 68 -4.28 -15.18 2.76
C ASN A 68 -2.81 -14.91 2.42
N PRO A 69 -2.36 -13.66 2.46
CA PRO A 69 -0.99 -13.30 2.11
C PRO A 69 0.03 -14.04 2.99
N THR A 70 1.11 -14.46 2.38
CA THR A 70 2.23 -15.13 3.05
C THR A 70 3.45 -14.22 3.08
N GLY A 71 4.43 -14.53 3.94
CA GLY A 71 5.71 -13.83 3.93
C GLY A 71 6.35 -13.79 2.55
N LYS A 72 6.22 -14.89 1.77
CA LYS A 72 6.71 -14.94 0.39
C LYS A 72 6.04 -13.93 -0.54
N ASN A 73 4.73 -13.68 -0.42
CA ASN A 73 4.07 -12.64 -1.21
C ASN A 73 4.66 -11.25 -0.92
N VAL A 74 4.99 -10.98 0.33
CA VAL A 74 5.65 -9.73 0.72
C VAL A 74 7.07 -9.67 0.19
N GLU A 75 7.87 -10.72 0.34
CA GLU A 75 9.25 -10.78 -0.16
C GLU A 75 9.32 -10.58 -1.68
N ASP A 76 8.47 -11.27 -2.44
CA ASP A 76 8.40 -11.13 -3.90
C ASP A 76 7.95 -9.71 -4.30
N GLY A 77 7.00 -9.13 -3.55
CA GLY A 77 6.56 -7.76 -3.75
C GLY A 77 7.65 -6.72 -3.41
N VAL A 78 8.39 -6.93 -2.33
CA VAL A 78 9.56 -6.09 -1.97
C VAL A 78 10.63 -6.16 -3.06
N LYS A 79 10.89 -7.34 -3.61
CA LYS A 79 11.81 -7.51 -4.72
C LYS A 79 11.36 -6.70 -5.94
N ALA A 80 10.09 -6.85 -6.35
CA ALA A 80 9.51 -6.09 -7.47
C ALA A 80 9.59 -4.57 -7.23
N PHE A 81 9.33 -4.12 -6.00
CA PHE A 81 9.43 -2.73 -5.59
C PHE A 81 10.86 -2.18 -5.77
N ASN A 82 11.85 -2.89 -5.25
CA ASN A 82 13.24 -2.45 -5.24
C ASN A 82 13.90 -2.53 -6.63
N GLU A 83 13.67 -3.59 -7.40
CA GLU A 83 14.22 -3.78 -8.76
C GLU A 83 13.80 -2.64 -9.70
N ASN A 84 12.58 -2.15 -9.53
CA ASN A 84 12.05 -1.07 -10.35
C ASN A 84 12.23 0.32 -9.70
N LYS A 85 12.85 0.41 -8.53
CA LYS A 85 13.11 1.66 -7.80
C LYS A 85 11.84 2.48 -7.58
N HIS A 86 10.81 1.82 -7.08
CA HIS A 86 9.57 2.51 -6.67
C HIS A 86 9.82 3.35 -5.42
N ASP A 87 8.98 4.37 -5.22
CA ASP A 87 9.10 5.33 -4.11
C ASP A 87 7.81 5.46 -3.27
N GLY A 88 6.81 4.63 -3.58
CA GLY A 88 5.56 4.54 -2.83
C GLY A 88 4.69 3.39 -3.33
N VAL A 89 3.64 3.08 -2.59
CA VAL A 89 2.70 2.01 -2.90
C VAL A 89 1.29 2.57 -3.05
N ILE A 90 0.57 2.10 -4.08
CA ILE A 90 -0.88 2.25 -4.19
C ILE A 90 -1.48 0.86 -3.99
N ALA A 91 -2.05 0.58 -2.83
CA ALA A 91 -2.68 -0.70 -2.51
C ALA A 91 -4.16 -0.67 -2.87
N VAL A 92 -4.61 -1.56 -3.75
CA VAL A 92 -5.99 -1.60 -4.25
C VAL A 92 -6.59 -2.97 -3.98
N GLY A 93 -7.71 -3.02 -3.29
CA GLY A 93 -8.40 -4.28 -3.06
C GLY A 93 -9.11 -4.38 -1.72
N GLY A 94 -9.42 -5.59 -1.33
CA GLY A 94 -9.84 -5.94 0.02
C GLY A 94 -8.66 -6.00 1.00
N GLY A 95 -8.88 -6.56 2.18
CA GLY A 95 -7.86 -6.68 3.23
C GLY A 95 -6.54 -7.25 2.74
N SER A 96 -6.56 -8.36 1.99
CA SER A 96 -5.34 -9.03 1.51
C SER A 96 -4.48 -8.14 0.61
N GLY A 97 -5.10 -7.42 -0.33
CA GLY A 97 -4.38 -6.48 -1.21
C GLY A 97 -3.80 -5.30 -0.44
N MET A 98 -4.60 -4.72 0.45
CA MET A 98 -4.16 -3.59 1.28
C MET A 98 -3.07 -3.98 2.27
N ASP A 99 -3.20 -5.10 2.95
CA ASP A 99 -2.22 -5.56 3.95
C ASP A 99 -0.90 -5.94 3.28
N THR A 100 -0.94 -6.61 2.12
CA THR A 100 0.28 -6.89 1.35
C THR A 100 0.96 -5.60 0.89
N GLY A 101 0.20 -4.62 0.40
CA GLY A 101 0.74 -3.32 0.00
C GLY A 101 1.40 -2.57 1.14
N LYS A 102 0.76 -2.55 2.32
CA LYS A 102 1.34 -1.98 3.55
C LYS A 102 2.62 -2.69 3.95
N ALA A 103 2.61 -4.03 3.94
CA ALA A 103 3.78 -4.82 4.28
C ALA A 103 4.95 -4.58 3.30
N ILE A 104 4.70 -4.44 2.00
CA ILE A 104 5.72 -4.11 1.00
C ILE A 104 6.30 -2.72 1.27
N ALA A 105 5.46 -1.70 1.46
CA ALA A 105 5.91 -0.33 1.76
C ALA A 105 6.75 -0.27 3.04
N PHE A 106 6.35 -1.03 4.05
CA PHE A 106 7.07 -1.16 5.32
C PHE A 106 8.42 -1.85 5.13
N MET A 107 8.43 -3.01 4.46
CA MET A 107 9.59 -3.91 4.39
C MET A 107 10.64 -3.50 3.36
N ALA A 108 10.33 -2.66 2.39
CA ALA A 108 11.19 -2.40 1.23
C ALA A 108 12.61 -1.88 1.58
N LYS A 109 12.77 -1.23 2.74
CA LYS A 109 14.08 -0.78 3.27
C LYS A 109 14.36 -1.27 4.70
N GLN A 110 13.57 -2.19 5.25
CA GLN A 110 13.93 -2.80 6.53
C GLN A 110 15.05 -3.84 6.32
N GLU A 111 15.95 -3.93 7.30
CA GLU A 111 17.08 -4.86 7.25
C GLU A 111 16.77 -6.22 7.90
N ARG A 112 15.68 -6.28 8.69
CA ARG A 112 15.24 -7.49 9.41
C ARG A 112 14.14 -8.21 8.65
N PRO A 113 14.00 -9.53 8.80
CA PRO A 113 12.85 -10.25 8.25
C PRO A 113 11.54 -9.75 8.87
N ILE A 114 10.44 -9.86 8.15
CA ILE A 114 9.12 -9.38 8.59
C ILE A 114 8.71 -9.95 9.95
N TRP A 115 9.10 -11.18 10.25
CA TRP A 115 8.78 -11.88 11.50
C TRP A 115 9.43 -11.27 12.75
N ASP A 116 10.46 -10.44 12.58
CA ASP A 116 11.08 -9.69 13.67
C ASP A 116 10.24 -8.50 14.15
N PHE A 117 9.14 -8.20 13.44
CA PHE A 117 8.23 -7.10 13.71
C PHE A 117 6.84 -7.58 14.16
N GLU A 118 6.74 -8.82 14.65
CA GLU A 118 5.51 -9.32 15.24
C GLU A 118 5.07 -8.47 16.44
N ASP A 119 3.76 -8.43 16.70
CA ASP A 119 3.18 -7.71 17.84
C ASP A 119 3.42 -8.46 19.16
N ILE A 120 4.69 -8.57 19.53
CA ILE A 120 5.19 -9.23 20.74
C ILE A 120 5.96 -8.20 21.56
N GLY A 121 5.38 -7.77 22.67
CA GLY A 121 6.04 -6.81 23.56
C GLY A 121 6.40 -5.49 22.83
N ASP A 122 7.68 -5.18 22.76
CA ASP A 122 8.22 -3.97 22.13
C ASP A 122 8.90 -4.20 20.78
N TRP A 123 8.65 -5.33 20.11
CA TRP A 123 9.33 -5.68 18.85
C TRP A 123 9.07 -4.67 17.73
N TRP A 124 7.95 -3.97 17.75
CA TRP A 124 7.66 -2.89 16.82
C TRP A 124 8.72 -1.76 16.85
N THR A 125 9.43 -1.57 17.98
CA THR A 125 10.51 -0.57 18.10
C THR A 125 11.74 -0.91 17.27
N ARG A 126 11.86 -2.14 16.77
CA ARG A 126 12.94 -2.59 15.88
C ARG A 126 12.83 -2.00 14.48
N ALA A 127 11.65 -1.48 14.12
CA ALA A 127 11.41 -0.90 12.82
C ALA A 127 12.16 0.42 12.66
N ASN A 128 12.81 0.59 11.51
CA ASN A 128 13.31 1.89 11.10
C ASN A 128 12.17 2.69 10.45
N ALA A 129 11.55 3.58 11.23
CA ALA A 129 10.40 4.36 10.79
C ALA A 129 10.72 5.30 9.61
N ASP A 130 11.94 5.84 9.56
CA ASP A 130 12.37 6.75 8.48
C ASP A 130 12.56 6.03 7.14
N SER A 131 12.58 4.69 7.15
CA SER A 131 12.72 3.85 5.98
C SER A 131 11.39 3.31 5.44
N ILE A 132 10.26 3.69 6.02
CA ILE A 132 8.93 3.26 5.56
C ILE A 132 8.48 4.14 4.39
N PHE A 133 8.15 3.51 3.27
CA PHE A 133 7.64 4.24 2.11
C PHE A 133 6.17 4.67 2.29
N PRO A 134 5.77 5.79 1.68
CA PRO A 134 4.40 6.24 1.71
C PRO A 134 3.47 5.25 1.00
N ILE A 135 2.22 5.20 1.48
CA ILE A 135 1.18 4.33 0.92
C ILE A 135 -0.14 5.07 0.75
N ILE A 136 -0.81 4.80 -0.36
CA ILE A 136 -2.19 5.16 -0.62
C ILE A 136 -3.01 3.87 -0.65
N ALA A 137 -4.04 3.76 0.18
CA ALA A 137 -4.91 2.59 0.23
C ALA A 137 -6.27 2.91 -0.42
N LEU A 138 -6.68 2.07 -1.36
CA LEU A 138 -7.96 2.15 -2.07
C LEU A 138 -8.78 0.88 -1.76
N PRO A 139 -9.58 0.89 -0.68
CA PRO A 139 -10.40 -0.27 -0.33
C PRO A 139 -11.51 -0.48 -1.36
N THR A 140 -11.74 -1.75 -1.74
CA THR A 140 -12.81 -2.18 -2.64
C THR A 140 -13.89 -2.99 -1.92
N THR A 141 -13.73 -3.22 -0.64
CA THR A 141 -14.69 -3.88 0.26
C THR A 141 -15.01 -2.96 1.42
N ALA A 142 -16.27 -3.00 1.85
CA ALA A 142 -16.76 -2.29 3.04
C ALA A 142 -16.94 -3.28 4.20
#